data_290e29355f927c2a9f5c9fbabf5bc12f
#
_entry.id   290e29355f927c2a9f5c9fbabf5bc12f
#
_cell.length_a   1.000
_cell.length_b   1.000
_cell.length_c   1.000
_cell.angle_alpha   90.00
_cell.angle_beta   90.00
_cell.angle_gamma   90.00
#
_symmetry.space_group_name_H-M   'P 1'
#
loop_
_entity.id
_entity.type
_entity.pdbx_description
1 polymer ?
#
loop_
_entity_poly.entity_id
_entity_poly.type
_entity_poly.pdbx_seq_one_letter_code
_entity_poly.pdbx_strand_id
1 'polypeptide(L)'
;RQRQMCIRDRYYRQLADGKKAVCYCSTVKHSMATAQAFCEAGISARHIDGSTPKAQREQIINEFRSGKITILCNVDLISEGFDVPDCECTILLRPTHSLTLYIQQSMRCMRYRPNKRAVIIDHVGNYARHGMPDDDRVWSLEKREKKSVKKLEDEQATKVKQCPECFFTFSAPPAGQKAVCPRCGYEFPTAERKVDFDTAAELIKVEGFKLDF
;
A
#
# COMPACT_ATOMS: atom_id res chain seq x y z
N ARG A 1 -8.14 19.10 -4.59
CA ARG A 1 -8.88 18.03 -3.87
C ARG A 1 -9.67 17.10 -4.82
N GLN A 2 -10.38 17.65 -5.80
CA GLN A 2 -11.16 16.87 -6.78
C GLN A 2 -10.32 15.94 -7.66
N ARG A 3 -9.10 16.34 -8.08
CA ARG A 3 -8.21 15.52 -8.90
C ARG A 3 -7.76 14.20 -8.20
N GLN A 4 -7.51 14.22 -6.90
CA GLN A 4 -7.10 13.00 -6.18
C GLN A 4 -8.24 12.00 -6.02
N MET A 5 -9.49 12.47 -5.94
CA MET A 5 -10.67 11.60 -5.82
C MET A 5 -10.98 10.90 -7.13
N CYS A 6 -10.90 11.60 -8.28
CA CYS A 6 -11.02 11.00 -9.61
C CYS A 6 -9.93 9.97 -9.95
N ILE A 7 -8.77 10.01 -9.28
CA ILE A 7 -7.71 9.01 -9.47
C ILE A 7 -8.08 7.69 -8.78
N ARG A 8 -8.69 7.74 -7.58
CA ARG A 8 -9.02 6.55 -6.78
C ARG A 8 -10.11 5.69 -7.43
N ASP A 9 -11.22 6.30 -7.85
CA ASP A 9 -12.31 5.61 -8.52
C ASP A 9 -11.87 5.08 -9.88
N ARG A 10 -11.03 5.82 -10.63
CA ARG A 10 -10.47 5.35 -11.89
C ARG A 10 -9.61 4.10 -11.72
N TYR A 11 -8.68 4.07 -10.74
CA TYR A 11 -7.87 2.87 -10.49
C TYR A 11 -8.69 1.71 -9.97
N TYR A 12 -9.69 1.96 -9.12
CA TYR A 12 -10.59 0.90 -8.70
C TYR A 12 -11.32 0.29 -9.91
N ARG A 13 -11.91 1.11 -10.79
CA ARG A 13 -12.57 0.62 -12.01
C ARG A 13 -11.61 -0.14 -12.93
N GLN A 14 -10.40 0.33 -13.08
CA GLN A 14 -9.41 -0.30 -13.95
C GLN A 14 -8.89 -1.65 -13.41
N LEU A 15 -8.73 -1.79 -12.09
CA LEU A 15 -8.03 -2.90 -11.46
C LEU A 15 -8.95 -3.88 -10.71
N ALA A 16 -10.10 -3.41 -10.23
CA ALA A 16 -10.96 -4.13 -9.31
C ALA A 16 -12.45 -3.82 -9.51
N ASP A 17 -12.89 -3.46 -10.74
CA ASP A 17 -14.29 -3.11 -11.01
C ASP A 17 -15.24 -4.20 -10.57
N GLY A 18 -16.30 -3.82 -9.87
CA GLY A 18 -17.31 -4.73 -9.33
C GLY A 18 -16.87 -5.58 -8.13
N LYS A 19 -15.58 -5.57 -7.75
CA LYS A 19 -15.07 -6.36 -6.62
C LYS A 19 -15.40 -5.71 -5.27
N LYS A 20 -15.80 -6.51 -4.30
CA LYS A 20 -15.97 -6.03 -2.92
C LYS A 20 -14.66 -5.52 -2.38
N ALA A 21 -14.63 -4.25 -1.96
CA ALA A 21 -13.43 -3.58 -1.49
C ALA A 21 -13.56 -3.01 -0.08
N VAL A 22 -12.48 -3.12 0.70
CA VAL A 22 -12.30 -2.40 1.96
C VAL A 22 -11.31 -1.27 1.75
N CYS A 23 -11.70 -0.05 2.11
CA CYS A 23 -10.89 1.16 1.96
C CYS A 23 -10.46 1.66 3.33
N TYR A 24 -9.15 1.75 3.58
CA TYR A 24 -8.56 2.22 4.83
C TYR A 24 -8.16 3.68 4.71
N CYS A 25 -8.83 4.56 5.48
CA CYS A 25 -8.64 5.99 5.44
C CYS A 25 -7.91 6.50 6.69
N SER A 26 -7.28 7.69 6.58
CA SER A 26 -6.50 8.28 7.67
C SER A 26 -7.37 8.96 8.74
N THR A 27 -8.52 9.51 8.37
CA THR A 27 -9.44 10.21 9.28
C THR A 27 -10.90 9.93 8.92
N VAL A 28 -11.81 10.12 9.89
CA VAL A 28 -13.25 9.97 9.69
C VAL A 28 -13.74 10.86 8.53
N LYS A 29 -13.34 12.13 8.54
CA LYS A 29 -13.70 13.08 7.47
C LYS A 29 -13.20 12.61 6.09
N HIS A 30 -11.99 12.06 6.03
CA HIS A 30 -11.43 11.49 4.81
C HIS A 30 -12.22 10.27 4.34
N SER A 31 -12.61 9.39 5.26
CA SER A 31 -13.39 8.19 4.96
C SER A 31 -14.80 8.52 4.45
N MET A 32 -15.49 9.47 5.10
CA MET A 32 -16.80 9.96 4.64
C MET A 32 -16.72 10.58 3.24
N ALA A 33 -15.75 11.47 3.01
CA ALA A 33 -15.54 12.09 1.69
C ALA A 33 -15.16 11.07 0.61
N THR A 34 -14.42 10.03 0.97
CA THR A 34 -14.07 8.93 0.05
C THR A 34 -15.29 8.10 -0.31
N ALA A 35 -16.12 7.73 0.67
CA ALA A 35 -17.36 6.99 0.40
C ALA A 35 -18.33 7.80 -0.47
N GLN A 36 -18.49 9.08 -0.19
CA GLN A 36 -19.30 9.98 -1.01
C GLN A 36 -18.82 10.03 -2.46
N ALA A 37 -17.51 10.18 -2.67
CA ALA A 37 -16.93 10.24 -4.00
C ALA A 37 -17.15 8.97 -4.82
N PHE A 38 -17.05 7.80 -4.18
CA PHE A 38 -17.39 6.55 -4.85
C PHE A 38 -18.88 6.50 -5.23
N CYS A 39 -19.78 6.96 -4.36
CA CYS A 39 -21.20 7.06 -4.66
C CYS A 39 -21.48 8.01 -5.84
N GLU A 40 -20.83 9.17 -5.88
CA GLU A 40 -20.92 10.14 -7.00
C GLU A 40 -20.40 9.53 -8.32
N ALA A 41 -19.42 8.64 -8.24
CA ALA A 41 -18.93 7.87 -9.38
C ALA A 41 -19.82 6.65 -9.74
N GLY A 42 -20.98 6.48 -9.09
CA GLY A 42 -21.91 5.36 -9.34
C GLY A 42 -21.49 4.03 -8.72
N ILE A 43 -20.58 4.04 -7.74
CA ILE A 43 -20.12 2.84 -7.03
C ILE A 43 -20.70 2.88 -5.61
N SER A 44 -21.47 1.84 -5.22
CA SER A 44 -22.10 1.82 -3.89
C SER A 44 -21.03 1.75 -2.78
N ALA A 45 -20.98 2.76 -1.94
CA ALA A 45 -20.01 2.86 -0.85
C ALA A 45 -20.65 3.35 0.44
N ARG A 46 -20.11 2.91 1.58
CA ARG A 46 -20.51 3.37 2.92
C ARG A 46 -19.27 3.58 3.78
N HIS A 47 -19.41 4.52 4.71
CA HIS A 47 -18.43 4.77 5.76
C HIS A 47 -18.87 4.13 7.07
N ILE A 48 -17.90 3.59 7.82
CA ILE A 48 -18.06 3.18 9.22
C ILE A 48 -16.86 3.60 10.06
N ASP A 49 -17.10 3.94 11.31
CA ASP A 49 -16.07 4.29 12.29
C ASP A 49 -16.44 3.84 13.70
N GLY A 50 -15.60 4.16 14.69
CA GLY A 50 -15.82 3.82 16.09
C GLY A 50 -17.09 4.45 16.69
N SER A 51 -17.55 5.59 16.16
CA SER A 51 -18.76 6.30 16.62
C SER A 51 -20.05 5.75 16.01
N THR A 52 -19.96 4.93 14.95
CA THR A 52 -21.12 4.31 14.31
C THR A 52 -21.85 3.38 15.28
N PRO A 53 -23.14 3.58 15.57
CA PRO A 53 -23.92 2.73 16.47
C PRO A 53 -23.85 1.26 16.07
N LYS A 54 -23.81 0.36 17.06
CA LYS A 54 -23.65 -1.08 16.83
C LYS A 54 -24.67 -1.65 15.83
N ALA A 55 -25.97 -1.33 16.00
CA ALA A 55 -27.02 -1.80 15.10
C ALA A 55 -26.82 -1.32 13.65
N GLN A 56 -26.46 -0.05 13.46
CA GLN A 56 -26.19 0.51 12.15
C GLN A 56 -24.94 -0.12 11.52
N ARG A 57 -23.91 -0.39 12.32
CA ARG A 57 -22.68 -1.06 11.88
C ARG A 57 -22.99 -2.48 11.38
N GLU A 58 -23.77 -3.24 12.13
CA GLU A 58 -24.20 -4.58 11.75
C GLU A 58 -25.03 -4.57 10.46
N GLN A 59 -25.92 -3.61 10.29
CA GLN A 59 -26.67 -3.42 9.06
C GLN A 59 -25.75 -3.16 7.87
N ILE A 60 -24.83 -2.21 7.97
CA ILE A 60 -23.87 -1.86 6.90
C ILE A 60 -23.00 -3.08 6.54
N ILE A 61 -22.53 -3.83 7.52
CA ILE A 61 -21.73 -5.05 7.31
C ILE A 61 -22.56 -6.11 6.56
N ASN A 62 -23.83 -6.30 6.92
CA ASN A 62 -24.72 -7.24 6.24
C ASN A 62 -25.03 -6.79 4.80
N GLU A 63 -25.19 -5.49 4.57
CA GLU A 63 -25.34 -4.92 3.22
C GLU A 63 -24.07 -5.12 2.38
N PHE A 64 -22.88 -4.98 3.00
CA PHE A 64 -21.61 -5.28 2.34
C PHE A 64 -21.45 -6.77 2.05
N ARG A 65 -21.81 -7.66 2.98
CA ARG A 65 -21.81 -9.12 2.74
C ARG A 65 -22.75 -9.52 1.62
N SER A 66 -23.96 -8.97 1.58
CA SER A 66 -24.95 -9.27 0.54
C SER A 66 -24.61 -8.65 -0.83
N GLY A 67 -23.60 -7.77 -0.92
CA GLY A 67 -23.22 -7.10 -2.17
C GLY A 67 -24.04 -5.85 -2.51
N LYS A 68 -24.95 -5.39 -1.64
CA LYS A 68 -25.62 -4.11 -1.79
C LYS A 68 -24.65 -2.93 -1.70
N ILE A 69 -23.60 -3.08 -0.91
CA ILE A 69 -22.47 -2.17 -0.79
C ILE A 69 -21.26 -2.83 -1.40
N THR A 70 -20.60 -2.15 -2.33
CA THR A 70 -19.39 -2.63 -3.00
C THR A 70 -18.12 -2.19 -2.27
N ILE A 71 -18.10 -0.96 -1.73
CA ILE A 71 -16.91 -0.41 -1.04
C ILE A 71 -17.27 -0.02 0.38
N LEU A 72 -16.49 -0.53 1.33
CA LEU A 72 -16.60 -0.18 2.75
C LEU A 72 -15.42 0.67 3.17
N CYS A 73 -15.65 1.96 3.38
CA CYS A 73 -14.63 2.90 3.87
C CYS A 73 -14.62 2.92 5.40
N ASN A 74 -13.43 2.87 5.98
CA ASN A 74 -13.30 2.84 7.43
C ASN A 74 -12.05 3.55 7.96
N VAL A 75 -12.05 3.81 9.29
CA VAL A 75 -10.89 4.30 10.04
C VAL A 75 -10.74 3.40 11.26
N ASP A 76 -9.65 2.65 11.34
CA ASP A 76 -9.23 1.78 12.45
C ASP A 76 -10.23 0.71 12.95
N LEU A 77 -11.42 0.63 12.37
CA LEU A 77 -12.48 -0.24 12.88
C LEU A 77 -12.40 -1.69 12.38
N ILE A 78 -11.78 -1.90 11.21
CA ILE A 78 -11.70 -3.22 10.57
C ILE A 78 -10.41 -3.93 11.00
N SER A 79 -10.05 -3.84 12.28
CA SER A 79 -8.90 -4.55 12.85
C SER A 79 -9.31 -5.84 13.56
N GLU A 80 -10.43 -5.84 14.31
CA GLU A 80 -10.85 -7.00 15.11
C GLU A 80 -12.29 -7.43 14.74
N GLY A 81 -12.49 -8.73 14.58
CA GLY A 81 -13.83 -9.33 14.41
C GLY A 81 -14.52 -9.11 13.06
N PHE A 82 -13.93 -8.34 12.14
CA PHE A 82 -14.50 -8.14 10.82
C PHE A 82 -14.08 -9.28 9.88
N ASP A 83 -14.95 -10.27 9.75
CA ASP A 83 -14.75 -11.38 8.83
C ASP A 83 -15.67 -11.27 7.61
N VAL A 84 -15.10 -10.86 6.49
CA VAL A 84 -15.75 -10.88 5.18
C VAL A 84 -14.81 -11.57 4.18
N PRO A 85 -14.90 -12.91 4.08
CA PRO A 85 -14.06 -13.67 3.17
C PRO A 85 -14.22 -13.26 1.70
N ASP A 86 -15.36 -12.68 1.34
CA ASP A 86 -15.67 -12.19 0.00
C ASP A 86 -15.01 -10.87 -0.37
N CYS A 87 -14.28 -10.26 0.54
CA CYS A 87 -13.49 -9.07 0.22
C CYS A 87 -12.38 -9.45 -0.77
N GLU A 88 -12.41 -8.87 -1.97
CA GLU A 88 -11.47 -9.17 -3.06
C GLU A 88 -10.46 -8.04 -3.28
N CYS A 89 -10.76 -6.84 -2.79
CA CYS A 89 -9.89 -5.67 -2.96
C CYS A 89 -9.64 -4.95 -1.63
N THR A 90 -8.42 -4.50 -1.44
CA THR A 90 -8.05 -3.59 -0.36
C THR A 90 -7.50 -2.29 -0.95
N ILE A 91 -8.06 -1.14 -0.53
CA ILE A 91 -7.63 0.19 -0.96
C ILE A 91 -6.96 0.88 0.23
N LEU A 92 -5.65 1.14 0.12
CA LEU A 92 -4.86 1.76 1.16
C LEU A 92 -4.73 3.26 0.89
N LEU A 93 -5.39 4.08 1.72
CA LEU A 93 -5.34 5.54 1.71
C LEU A 93 -4.74 6.11 3.00
N ARG A 94 -4.20 5.24 3.86
CA ARG A 94 -3.53 5.58 5.11
C ARG A 94 -2.08 5.15 5.05
N PRO A 95 -1.12 6.10 5.07
CA PRO A 95 0.27 5.75 5.24
C PRO A 95 0.51 5.21 6.65
N THR A 96 1.30 4.17 6.79
CA THR A 96 1.64 3.58 8.09
C THR A 96 3.12 3.23 8.18
N HIS A 97 3.69 3.43 9.38
CA HIS A 97 5.03 2.95 9.73
C HIS A 97 5.00 1.55 10.36
N SER A 98 3.81 1.04 10.68
CA SER A 98 3.65 -0.27 11.28
C SER A 98 3.52 -1.34 10.20
N LEU A 99 4.53 -2.21 10.10
CA LEU A 99 4.49 -3.39 9.22
C LEU A 99 3.31 -4.30 9.55
N THR A 100 3.04 -4.53 10.85
CA THR A 100 1.92 -5.36 11.30
C THR A 100 0.58 -4.83 10.80
N LEU A 101 0.35 -3.51 10.95
CA LEU A 101 -0.88 -2.88 10.47
C LEU A 101 -1.01 -2.98 8.94
N TYR A 102 0.08 -2.73 8.21
CA TYR A 102 0.11 -2.86 6.75
C TYR A 102 -0.27 -4.27 6.29
N ILE A 103 0.35 -5.29 6.90
CA ILE A 103 0.05 -6.70 6.60
C ILE A 103 -1.41 -7.03 6.95
N GLN A 104 -1.89 -6.66 8.14
CA GLN A 104 -3.27 -6.92 8.56
C GLN A 104 -4.29 -6.32 7.61
N GLN A 105 -4.08 -5.09 7.14
CA GLN A 105 -4.94 -4.44 6.17
C GLN A 105 -4.90 -5.14 4.82
N SER A 106 -3.71 -5.47 4.33
CA SER A 106 -3.50 -6.14 3.04
C SER A 106 -4.09 -7.55 3.03
N MET A 107 -3.91 -8.33 4.10
CA MET A 107 -4.40 -9.71 4.22
C MET A 107 -5.93 -9.84 4.19
N ARG A 108 -6.69 -8.75 4.34
CA ARG A 108 -8.15 -8.82 4.29
C ARG A 108 -8.68 -9.30 2.93
N CYS A 109 -8.09 -8.85 1.83
CA CYS A 109 -8.46 -9.33 0.51
C CYS A 109 -7.76 -10.64 0.11
N MET A 110 -6.70 -11.04 0.83
CA MET A 110 -5.91 -12.23 0.50
C MET A 110 -6.47 -13.53 1.11
N ARG A 111 -7.54 -13.49 1.92
CA ARG A 111 -8.19 -14.70 2.44
C ARG A 111 -8.60 -15.62 1.31
N TYR A 112 -8.24 -16.91 1.45
CA TYR A 112 -8.48 -17.89 0.42
C TYR A 112 -9.97 -18.07 0.08
N ARG A 113 -10.29 -18.04 -1.20
CA ARG A 113 -11.52 -18.53 -1.81
C ARG A 113 -11.21 -19.09 -3.20
N PRO A 114 -11.90 -20.17 -3.64
CA PRO A 114 -11.76 -20.67 -5.00
C PRO A 114 -12.03 -19.55 -6.03
N ASN A 115 -11.20 -19.47 -7.06
CA ASN A 115 -11.29 -18.49 -8.16
C ASN A 115 -11.21 -17.01 -7.77
N LYS A 116 -10.89 -16.67 -6.51
CA LYS A 116 -10.69 -15.31 -6.07
C LYS A 116 -9.29 -14.82 -6.40
N ARG A 117 -9.21 -13.65 -7.04
CA ARG A 117 -7.96 -12.91 -7.22
C ARG A 117 -7.96 -11.67 -6.34
N ALA A 118 -7.10 -11.64 -5.35
CA ALA A 118 -6.92 -10.49 -4.49
C ALA A 118 -6.27 -9.31 -5.23
N VAL A 119 -6.74 -8.09 -4.96
CA VAL A 119 -6.20 -6.85 -5.50
C VAL A 119 -5.91 -5.90 -4.34
N ILE A 120 -4.68 -5.37 -4.28
CA ILE A 120 -4.29 -4.34 -3.32
C ILE A 120 -3.97 -3.08 -4.11
N ILE A 121 -4.70 -1.99 -3.81
CA ILE A 121 -4.49 -0.67 -4.42
C ILE A 121 -3.88 0.23 -3.35
N ASP A 122 -2.59 0.46 -3.42
CA ASP A 122 -1.85 1.28 -2.46
C ASP A 122 -1.60 2.67 -3.05
N HIS A 123 -2.36 3.66 -2.59
CA HIS A 123 -2.24 5.06 -3.02
C HIS A 123 -1.23 5.86 -2.21
N VAL A 124 -0.67 5.29 -1.16
CA VAL A 124 0.18 6.01 -0.20
C VAL A 124 1.60 5.48 -0.12
N GLY A 125 1.91 4.45 -0.94
CA GLY A 125 3.26 3.92 -1.06
C GLY A 125 3.74 3.10 0.14
N ASN A 126 2.84 2.47 0.89
CA ASN A 126 3.22 1.58 1.99
C ASN A 126 4.13 0.44 1.51
N TYR A 127 3.90 -0.06 0.28
CA TYR A 127 4.72 -1.10 -0.34
C TYR A 127 6.19 -0.68 -0.52
N ALA A 128 6.45 0.61 -0.77
CA ALA A 128 7.83 1.11 -0.93
C ALA A 128 8.60 1.07 0.39
N ARG A 129 7.88 1.17 1.51
CA ARG A 129 8.46 1.12 2.87
C ARG A 129 8.57 -0.29 3.42
N HIS A 130 7.54 -1.10 3.20
CA HIS A 130 7.37 -2.39 3.88
C HIS A 130 7.62 -3.60 2.97
N GLY A 131 7.81 -3.41 1.67
CA GLY A 131 7.85 -4.48 0.68
C GLY A 131 6.45 -5.00 0.35
N MET A 132 6.40 -6.12 -0.35
CA MET A 132 5.13 -6.76 -0.72
C MET A 132 4.52 -7.46 0.51
N PRO A 133 3.17 -7.52 0.63
CA PRO A 133 2.54 -8.18 1.77
C PRO A 133 2.87 -9.67 1.91
N ASP A 134 3.17 -10.32 0.79
CA ASP A 134 3.49 -11.74 0.65
C ASP A 134 4.99 -12.03 0.61
N ASP A 135 5.85 -11.03 0.83
CA ASP A 135 7.29 -11.26 0.96
C ASP A 135 7.59 -12.18 2.16
N ASP A 136 8.52 -13.10 1.98
CA ASP A 136 9.05 -13.94 3.06
C ASP A 136 9.76 -13.07 4.11
N ARG A 137 9.37 -13.24 5.36
CA ARG A 137 9.92 -12.48 6.49
C ARG A 137 10.34 -13.40 7.63
N VAL A 138 11.49 -13.10 8.21
CA VAL A 138 11.93 -13.79 9.43
C VAL A 138 11.23 -13.15 10.64
N TRP A 139 10.35 -13.90 11.27
CA TRP A 139 9.65 -13.49 12.49
C TRP A 139 10.38 -14.04 13.71
N SER A 140 10.68 -13.17 14.69
CA SER A 140 11.28 -13.55 15.97
C SER A 140 10.45 -13.02 17.12
N LEU A 141 10.32 -13.81 18.19
CA LEU A 141 9.73 -13.40 19.46
C LEU A 141 10.74 -12.68 20.36
N GLU A 142 12.01 -12.65 19.98
CA GLU A 142 13.04 -11.96 20.73
C GLU A 142 12.82 -10.45 20.69
N LYS A 143 13.06 -9.81 21.82
CA LYS A 143 12.97 -8.35 21.95
C LYS A 143 14.02 -7.72 21.06
N ARG A 144 13.61 -7.10 19.96
CA ARG A 144 14.53 -6.32 19.11
C ARG A 144 15.16 -5.19 19.93
N GLU A 145 16.50 -5.14 19.95
CA GLU A 145 17.19 -3.93 20.38
C GLU A 145 16.73 -2.76 19.51
N LYS A 146 16.49 -1.59 20.13
CA LYS A 146 16.06 -0.39 19.42
C LYS A 146 17.20 0.07 18.49
N LYS A 147 17.32 -0.52 17.32
CA LYS A 147 18.13 0.07 16.24
C LYS A 147 17.51 1.42 15.85
N SER A 148 18.33 2.40 15.58
CA SER A 148 17.83 3.71 15.14
C SER A 148 16.93 3.55 13.92
N VAL A 149 15.79 4.25 13.89
CA VAL A 149 14.76 4.13 12.83
C VAL A 149 15.37 4.25 11.43
N LYS A 150 16.37 5.09 11.23
CA LYS A 150 17.10 5.26 9.96
C LYS A 150 17.80 3.98 9.47
N LYS A 151 18.41 3.19 10.37
CA LYS A 151 19.11 1.95 10.00
C LYS A 151 18.15 0.82 9.61
N LEU A 152 16.93 0.83 10.19
CA LEU A 152 15.88 -0.15 9.86
C LEU A 152 15.21 0.16 8.51
N GLU A 153 15.13 1.43 8.12
CA GLU A 153 14.60 1.85 6.82
C GLU A 153 15.52 1.46 5.67
N ASP A 154 16.84 1.53 5.85
CA ASP A 154 17.82 1.16 4.82
C ASP A 154 18.02 -0.37 4.66
N GLU A 155 17.93 -1.13 5.77
CA GLU A 155 18.15 -2.60 5.76
C GLU A 155 16.90 -3.39 5.30
N GLN A 156 15.69 -2.84 5.43
CA GLN A 156 14.41 -3.51 5.13
C GLN A 156 13.68 -2.97 3.90
N ALA A 157 14.21 -1.96 3.23
CA ALA A 157 13.61 -1.44 2.01
C ALA A 157 13.73 -2.49 0.89
N THR A 158 12.75 -3.37 0.80
CA THR A 158 12.62 -4.25 -0.37
C THR A 158 12.49 -3.35 -1.58
N LYS A 159 13.46 -3.43 -2.50
CA LYS A 159 13.43 -2.63 -3.71
C LYS A 159 12.26 -3.11 -4.56
N VAL A 160 11.19 -2.35 -4.60
CA VAL A 160 10.02 -2.62 -5.43
C VAL A 160 9.96 -1.65 -6.61
N LYS A 161 9.41 -2.12 -7.72
CA LYS A 161 9.16 -1.32 -8.91
C LYS A 161 7.68 -1.34 -9.24
N GLN A 162 7.16 -0.19 -9.66
CA GLN A 162 5.82 -0.08 -10.22
C GLN A 162 5.92 0.14 -11.73
N CYS A 163 5.19 -0.66 -12.48
CA CYS A 163 5.14 -0.52 -13.93
C CYS A 163 4.40 0.76 -14.33
N PRO A 164 4.95 1.63 -15.19
CA PRO A 164 4.28 2.85 -15.63
C PRO A 164 3.09 2.58 -16.54
N GLU A 165 3.07 1.45 -17.25
CA GLU A 165 2.01 1.09 -18.19
C GLU A 165 0.80 0.45 -17.54
N CYS A 166 1.00 -0.58 -16.69
CA CYS A 166 -0.10 -1.35 -16.11
C CYS A 166 -0.22 -1.17 -14.59
N PHE A 167 0.63 -0.35 -13.98
CA PHE A 167 0.68 -0.05 -12.54
C PHE A 167 0.89 -1.27 -11.63
N PHE A 168 1.25 -2.40 -12.18
CA PHE A 168 1.59 -3.58 -11.40
C PHE A 168 2.88 -3.37 -10.63
N THR A 169 2.85 -3.64 -9.33
CA THR A 169 4.01 -3.53 -8.44
C THR A 169 4.62 -4.91 -8.22
N PHE A 170 5.94 -5.01 -8.31
CA PHE A 170 6.67 -6.26 -8.16
C PHE A 170 8.06 -5.99 -7.55
N SER A 171 8.67 -7.04 -6.98
CA SER A 171 10.02 -6.94 -6.42
C SER A 171 11.03 -6.64 -7.53
N ALA A 172 11.90 -5.65 -7.28
CA ALA A 172 12.94 -5.31 -8.25
C ALA A 172 13.92 -6.48 -8.41
N PRO A 173 14.33 -6.82 -9.63
CA PRO A 173 15.35 -7.84 -9.83
C PRO A 173 16.68 -7.42 -9.18
N PRO A 174 17.59 -8.38 -8.92
CA PRO A 174 18.93 -8.09 -8.42
C PRO A 174 19.66 -7.05 -9.26
N ALA A 175 20.61 -6.34 -8.64
CA ALA A 175 21.43 -5.33 -9.34
C ALA A 175 22.15 -5.97 -10.55
N GLY A 176 22.05 -5.30 -11.71
CA GLY A 176 22.64 -5.77 -12.96
C GLY A 176 21.68 -6.53 -13.90
N GLN A 177 20.49 -6.88 -13.46
CA GLN A 177 19.47 -7.48 -14.32
C GLN A 177 18.47 -6.42 -14.80
N LYS A 178 18.05 -6.54 -16.08
CA LYS A 178 16.97 -5.70 -16.60
C LYS A 178 15.66 -6.03 -15.90
N ALA A 179 14.96 -4.99 -15.46
CA ALA A 179 13.63 -5.15 -14.90
C ALA A 179 12.60 -5.23 -16.01
N VAL A 180 11.81 -6.29 -16.04
CA VAL A 180 10.69 -6.50 -16.96
C VAL A 180 9.42 -6.68 -16.15
N CYS A 181 8.35 -6.01 -16.52
CA CYS A 181 7.07 -6.16 -15.83
C CYS A 181 6.49 -7.57 -16.06
N PRO A 182 6.26 -8.37 -15.03
CA PRO A 182 5.74 -9.74 -15.19
C PRO A 182 4.29 -9.79 -15.69
N ARG A 183 3.58 -8.63 -15.66
CA ARG A 183 2.17 -8.57 -16.07
C ARG A 183 1.98 -8.17 -17.53
N CYS A 184 2.73 -7.17 -18.02
CA CYS A 184 2.54 -6.62 -19.36
C CYS A 184 3.80 -6.66 -20.25
N GLY A 185 4.92 -7.14 -19.73
CA GLY A 185 6.17 -7.24 -20.49
C GLY A 185 6.92 -5.92 -20.68
N TYR A 186 6.48 -4.81 -20.03
CA TYR A 186 7.18 -3.53 -20.13
C TYR A 186 8.62 -3.65 -19.63
N GLU A 187 9.59 -3.26 -20.45
CA GLU A 187 11.01 -3.23 -20.11
C GLU A 187 11.37 -1.85 -19.52
N PHE A 188 11.92 -1.86 -18.30
CA PHE A 188 12.37 -0.62 -17.66
C PHE A 188 13.68 -0.14 -18.29
N PRO A 189 13.81 1.16 -18.60
CA PRO A 189 15.06 1.70 -19.10
C PRO A 189 16.16 1.52 -18.03
N THR A 190 17.31 1.04 -18.47
CA THR A 190 18.50 0.96 -17.62
C THR A 190 19.01 2.38 -17.42
N ALA A 191 19.00 2.87 -16.19
CA ALA A 191 19.57 4.18 -15.88
C ALA A 191 21.09 4.09 -16.11
N GLU A 192 21.57 4.74 -17.13
CA GLU A 192 23.01 5.03 -17.26
C GLU A 192 23.37 5.98 -16.11
N ARG A 193 24.25 5.55 -15.22
CA ARG A 193 24.88 6.45 -14.26
C ARG A 193 25.74 7.45 -15.04
N LYS A 194 25.21 8.63 -15.29
CA LYS A 194 26.07 9.76 -15.64
C LYS A 194 26.85 10.13 -14.40
N VAL A 195 28.11 9.80 -14.38
CA VAL A 195 29.05 10.31 -13.40
C VAL A 195 29.48 11.66 -13.96
N ASP A 196 28.92 12.74 -13.43
CA ASP A 196 29.42 14.08 -13.72
C ASP A 196 30.76 14.22 -13.00
N PHE A 197 31.85 14.19 -13.76
CA PHE A 197 33.17 14.54 -13.25
C PHE A 197 33.25 16.07 -13.25
N ASP A 198 33.28 16.65 -12.07
CA ASP A 198 33.66 18.06 -11.92
C ASP A 198 35.16 18.19 -12.18
N THR A 199 35.50 18.55 -13.39
CA THR A 199 36.91 18.74 -13.83
C THR A 199 37.55 20.00 -13.21
N ALA A 200 36.78 20.81 -12.48
CA ALA A 200 37.25 22.02 -11.80
C ALA A 200 37.50 21.79 -10.27
N ALA A 201 37.24 20.59 -9.75
CA ALA A 201 37.49 20.28 -8.34
C ALA A 201 38.98 20.18 -8.07
N GLU A 202 39.58 21.22 -7.42
CA GLU A 202 40.91 21.15 -6.88
C GLU A 202 40.96 20.32 -5.59
N LEU A 203 41.91 19.38 -5.53
CA LEU A 203 42.17 18.60 -4.34
C LEU A 203 42.78 19.51 -3.24
N ILE A 204 42.02 19.81 -2.19
CA ILE A 204 42.50 20.51 -1.02
C ILE A 204 43.21 19.51 -0.12
N LYS A 205 44.51 19.70 0.10
CA LYS A 205 45.30 18.93 1.05
C LYS A 205 44.86 19.31 2.48
N VAL A 206 44.16 18.38 3.16
CA VAL A 206 43.83 18.56 4.59
C VAL A 206 45.00 18.05 5.43
N GLU A 207 45.76 18.94 6.04
CA GLU A 207 46.77 18.59 7.03
C GLU A 207 46.11 18.55 8.41
N GLY A 208 46.24 17.43 9.11
CA GLY A 208 45.97 17.36 10.56
C GLY A 208 44.71 16.66 11.04
N PHE A 209 44.27 15.54 10.44
CA PHE A 209 43.40 14.60 11.16
C PHE A 209 44.25 13.64 11.97
N LYS A 210 44.39 13.86 13.30
CA LYS A 210 44.81 12.81 14.24
C LYS A 210 43.58 11.97 14.55
N LEU A 211 43.63 10.71 14.13
CA LEU A 211 42.72 9.69 14.63
C LEU A 211 43.25 9.23 15.97
N ASP A 212 42.64 9.68 17.08
CA ASP A 212 42.82 9.05 18.39
C ASP A 212 42.02 7.72 18.37
N PHE A 213 42.74 6.61 18.52
CA PHE A 213 42.18 5.25 18.66
C PHE A 213 41.79 4.99 20.10
#